data_ef25d9924e3d236ea366da421cefb2b3
#
_entry.id   ef25d9924e3d236ea366da421cefb2b3
#
_cell.length_a   1.000
_cell.length_b   1.000
_cell.length_c   1.000
_cell.angle_alpha   90.00
_cell.angle_beta   90.00
_cell.angle_gamma   90.00
#
_symmetry.space_group_name_H-M   'P 1'
#
loop_
_entity.id
_entity.type
_entity.pdbx_description
1 polymer ?
#
loop_
_entity_poly.entity_id
_entity_poly.type
_entity_poly.pdbx_seq_one_letter_code
_entity_poly.pdbx_strand_id
1 'polypeptide(L)'
;MLTQGIAAGVVDGRNIWKNNFQKSLNILQTAIKALGPERVIVATSSSLLHTPHTLASEKKLPADVYEWFSFASEKVKEVAILAKAATDPESVRAELDANAAAMKARADSTRTNDPKVKERQAQVTDAMHHRKSGFDTRYAQQKTHLSLPLFPTTTIGSFPQTSEIRVQRNKFTKGEITEEQYDDFIKKEIDLAIQIQDELGLDVYVHGEPERNDMVQYFGERLQGYVFTTHAWVQSYGSRCVRPPIIVGDISRPAPMTVKESKYAASVSKKPMKGMLTGPVTCLRWSFPRDDVHQSIQCQQLALALRDEVIDLEKNGIFVIQVDEPALRVSHRLSGQNRNAEADHSYRRVSLSARALSVTPTSSGPSTASSWLPPVLRTRPRSTPTSATPSSRTSSMVR
;
A
#
# COMPACT_ATOMS: atom_id res chain seq x y z
N MET A 1 -36.08 14.31 -29.87
CA MET A 1 -35.49 13.01 -29.47
C MET A 1 -34.00 13.23 -29.19
N LEU A 2 -33.50 12.81 -28.04
CA LEU A 2 -32.07 12.90 -27.74
C LEU A 2 -31.30 11.95 -28.68
N THR A 3 -30.46 12.50 -29.51
CA THR A 3 -29.57 11.76 -30.45
C THR A 3 -28.30 11.27 -29.80
N GLN A 4 -28.15 11.45 -28.48
CA GLN A 4 -26.93 11.12 -27.73
C GLN A 4 -26.86 9.62 -27.48
N GLY A 5 -25.66 9.08 -27.68
CA GLY A 5 -25.27 7.74 -27.28
C GLY A 5 -24.51 7.76 -25.94
N ILE A 6 -24.28 6.59 -25.37
CA ILE A 6 -23.49 6.39 -24.15
C ILE A 6 -22.27 5.49 -24.43
N ALA A 7 -21.11 5.88 -23.95
CA ALA A 7 -19.95 4.99 -23.84
C ALA A 7 -19.97 4.34 -22.43
N ALA A 8 -20.34 3.08 -22.37
CA ALA A 8 -20.43 2.31 -21.14
C ALA A 8 -19.05 1.75 -20.76
N GLY A 9 -18.38 2.39 -19.82
CA GLY A 9 -17.08 1.99 -19.31
C GLY A 9 -17.14 0.81 -18.36
N VAL A 10 -17.57 -0.36 -18.85
CA VAL A 10 -17.80 -1.57 -18.05
C VAL A 10 -16.57 -2.42 -17.78
N VAL A 11 -15.46 -2.18 -18.48
CA VAL A 11 -14.19 -2.82 -18.24
C VAL A 11 -13.30 -1.82 -17.49
N ASP A 12 -12.86 -2.15 -16.26
CA ASP A 12 -12.09 -1.24 -15.45
C ASP A 12 -10.67 -1.03 -16.01
N GLY A 13 -10.31 0.20 -16.36
CA GLY A 13 -9.01 0.60 -16.88
C GLY A 13 -7.98 0.95 -15.81
N ARG A 14 -8.32 0.87 -14.52
CA ARG A 14 -7.45 1.24 -13.39
C ARG A 14 -6.99 0.06 -12.55
N ASN A 15 -7.52 -1.12 -12.75
CA ASN A 15 -7.12 -2.34 -12.08
C ASN A 15 -6.55 -3.37 -13.06
N ILE A 16 -6.10 -4.50 -12.50
CA ILE A 16 -5.50 -5.60 -13.25
C ILE A 16 -6.34 -6.88 -13.23
N TRP A 17 -7.55 -6.80 -12.69
CA TRP A 17 -8.42 -7.95 -12.51
C TRP A 17 -9.20 -8.26 -13.78
N LYS A 18 -9.40 -9.55 -14.02
CA LYS A 18 -10.30 -10.04 -15.08
C LYS A 18 -11.71 -9.47 -14.84
N ASN A 19 -12.31 -8.93 -15.87
CA ASN A 19 -13.65 -8.35 -15.78
C ASN A 19 -14.69 -9.45 -15.44
N ASN A 20 -15.67 -9.12 -14.62
CA ASN A 20 -16.82 -9.96 -14.38
C ASN A 20 -17.86 -9.72 -15.50
N PHE A 21 -17.86 -10.60 -16.51
CA PHE A 21 -18.71 -10.44 -17.68
C PHE A 21 -20.20 -10.41 -17.35
N GLN A 22 -20.65 -11.20 -16.38
CA GLN A 22 -22.07 -11.19 -15.98
C GLN A 22 -22.50 -9.83 -15.44
N LYS A 23 -21.68 -9.20 -14.57
CA LYS A 23 -21.97 -7.84 -14.07
C LYS A 23 -21.97 -6.82 -15.20
N SER A 24 -21.00 -6.87 -16.09
CA SER A 24 -20.87 -5.95 -17.21
C SER A 24 -22.01 -6.08 -18.20
N LEU A 25 -22.42 -7.31 -18.54
CA LEU A 25 -23.56 -7.57 -19.42
C LEU A 25 -24.87 -7.07 -18.84
N ASN A 26 -25.11 -7.22 -17.54
CA ASN A 26 -26.32 -6.68 -16.91
C ASN A 26 -26.40 -5.15 -17.05
N ILE A 27 -25.28 -4.44 -16.93
CA ILE A 27 -25.20 -2.99 -17.14
C ILE A 27 -25.47 -2.64 -18.60
N LEU A 28 -24.80 -3.36 -19.54
CA LEU A 28 -24.97 -3.14 -20.98
C LEU A 28 -26.40 -3.40 -21.43
N GLN A 29 -27.02 -4.49 -21.00
CA GLN A 29 -28.40 -4.82 -21.32
C GLN A 29 -29.39 -3.76 -20.81
N THR A 30 -29.15 -3.19 -19.62
CA THR A 30 -29.94 -2.09 -19.08
C THR A 30 -29.84 -0.85 -19.98
N ALA A 31 -28.61 -0.51 -20.42
CA ALA A 31 -28.37 0.63 -21.31
C ALA A 31 -28.99 0.39 -22.70
N ILE A 32 -28.82 -0.80 -23.27
CA ILE A 32 -29.39 -1.19 -24.57
C ILE A 32 -30.90 -1.15 -24.54
N LYS A 33 -31.54 -1.65 -23.48
CA LYS A 33 -33.00 -1.59 -23.30
C LYS A 33 -33.56 -0.16 -23.27
N ALA A 34 -32.78 0.76 -22.68
CA ALA A 34 -33.17 2.16 -22.56
C ALA A 34 -32.92 2.99 -23.82
N LEU A 35 -31.87 2.71 -24.57
CA LEU A 35 -31.38 3.58 -25.64
C LEU A 35 -31.39 2.95 -27.03
N GLY A 36 -31.45 1.62 -27.14
CA GLY A 36 -31.20 0.86 -28.37
C GLY A 36 -29.69 0.52 -28.53
N PRO A 37 -29.40 -0.61 -29.17
CA PRO A 37 -28.00 -1.11 -29.28
C PRO A 37 -27.08 -0.16 -30.07
N GLU A 38 -27.65 0.57 -31.06
CA GLU A 38 -26.91 1.52 -31.91
C GLU A 38 -26.40 2.76 -31.15
N ARG A 39 -26.91 3.00 -29.94
CA ARG A 39 -26.50 4.14 -29.09
C ARG A 39 -25.65 3.75 -27.88
N VAL A 40 -25.24 2.49 -27.78
CA VAL A 40 -24.41 2.01 -26.68
C VAL A 40 -23.05 1.55 -27.21
N ILE A 41 -21.99 2.17 -26.73
CA ILE A 41 -20.61 1.80 -27.04
C ILE A 41 -20.02 1.10 -25.81
N VAL A 42 -19.48 -0.10 -25.96
CA VAL A 42 -18.76 -0.81 -24.90
C VAL A 42 -17.34 -0.27 -24.83
N ALA A 43 -16.91 0.13 -23.65
CA ALA A 43 -15.61 0.78 -23.47
C ALA A 43 -14.93 0.37 -22.15
N THR A 44 -13.65 0.73 -22.03
CA THR A 44 -12.98 0.76 -20.72
C THR A 44 -13.41 2.00 -19.91
N SER A 45 -13.39 1.91 -18.59
CA SER A 45 -13.80 3.01 -17.68
C SER A 45 -12.83 4.21 -17.75
N SER A 46 -11.60 3.99 -18.18
CA SER A 46 -10.54 5.00 -18.33
C SER A 46 -9.46 4.49 -19.28
N SER A 47 -8.45 5.35 -19.57
CA SER A 47 -7.24 4.94 -20.28
C SER A 47 -6.55 3.75 -19.60
N LEU A 48 -6.00 2.82 -20.38
CA LEU A 48 -5.23 1.67 -19.92
C LEU A 48 -3.76 1.99 -19.63
N LEU A 49 -3.37 3.26 -19.63
CA LEU A 49 -1.99 3.73 -19.42
C LEU A 49 -1.38 3.24 -18.09
N HIS A 50 -2.20 3.06 -17.06
CA HIS A 50 -1.77 2.60 -15.73
C HIS A 50 -2.03 1.12 -15.49
N THR A 51 -2.35 0.37 -16.54
CA THR A 51 -2.48 -1.10 -16.52
C THR A 51 -1.29 -1.70 -17.27
N PRO A 52 -0.65 -2.77 -16.75
CA PRO A 52 0.46 -3.41 -17.46
C PRO A 52 0.07 -3.88 -18.86
N HIS A 53 1.02 -3.97 -19.78
CA HIS A 53 0.74 -4.19 -21.20
C HIS A 53 0.03 -5.53 -21.48
N THR A 54 0.62 -6.66 -21.05
CA THR A 54 0.06 -8.00 -21.34
C THR A 54 0.50 -9.03 -20.31
N LEU A 55 -0.37 -9.98 -20.00
CA LEU A 55 -0.08 -11.17 -19.19
C LEU A 55 0.83 -12.19 -19.90
N ALA A 56 0.88 -12.18 -21.21
CA ALA A 56 1.63 -13.17 -22.00
C ALA A 56 3.13 -13.24 -21.63
N SER A 57 3.67 -12.12 -21.09
CA SER A 57 5.07 -12.04 -20.65
C SER A 57 5.31 -12.59 -19.24
N GLU A 58 4.26 -12.81 -18.43
CA GLU A 58 4.36 -13.19 -17.03
C GLU A 58 4.42 -14.71 -16.85
N LYS A 59 5.62 -15.29 -16.99
CA LYS A 59 5.84 -16.75 -16.91
C LYS A 59 5.99 -17.31 -15.49
N LYS A 60 6.16 -16.43 -14.48
CA LYS A 60 6.45 -16.82 -13.08
C LYS A 60 5.26 -16.71 -12.15
N LEU A 61 4.13 -16.20 -12.62
CA LEU A 61 2.92 -16.14 -11.81
C LEU A 61 2.38 -17.56 -11.51
N PRO A 62 1.87 -17.78 -10.27
CA PRO A 62 1.16 -19.03 -9.98
C PRO A 62 -0.01 -19.23 -10.94
N ALA A 63 -0.19 -20.46 -11.42
CA ALA A 63 -1.18 -20.78 -12.46
C ALA A 63 -2.62 -20.42 -12.03
N ASP A 64 -2.97 -20.64 -10.75
CA ASP A 64 -4.26 -20.30 -10.18
C ASP A 64 -4.53 -18.79 -10.22
N VAL A 65 -3.52 -17.98 -9.91
CA VAL A 65 -3.62 -16.52 -9.86
C VAL A 65 -3.59 -15.90 -11.25
N TYR A 66 -2.84 -16.50 -12.18
CA TYR A 66 -2.71 -16.02 -13.56
C TYR A 66 -4.10 -15.84 -14.21
N GLU A 67 -5.01 -16.78 -14.00
CA GLU A 67 -6.37 -16.74 -14.55
C GLU A 67 -7.27 -15.64 -13.94
N TRP A 68 -6.84 -14.99 -12.86
CA TRP A 68 -7.61 -13.90 -12.23
C TRP A 68 -7.30 -12.54 -12.82
N PHE A 69 -6.22 -12.43 -13.60
CA PHE A 69 -5.72 -11.16 -14.12
C PHE A 69 -6.17 -10.87 -15.55
N SER A 70 -6.21 -9.59 -15.86
CA SER A 70 -6.43 -9.04 -17.19
C SER A 70 -5.66 -7.73 -17.29
N PHE A 71 -4.61 -7.70 -18.11
CA PHE A 71 -3.81 -6.53 -18.39
C PHE A 71 -4.36 -5.77 -19.61
N ALA A 72 -3.69 -4.73 -20.09
CA ALA A 72 -4.24 -3.85 -21.12
C ALA A 72 -4.69 -4.59 -22.39
N SER A 73 -3.85 -5.49 -22.93
CA SER A 73 -4.19 -6.27 -24.13
C SER A 73 -5.38 -7.21 -23.90
N GLU A 74 -5.43 -7.83 -22.73
CA GLU A 74 -6.53 -8.72 -22.35
C GLU A 74 -7.82 -7.91 -22.11
N LYS A 75 -7.75 -6.72 -21.50
CA LYS A 75 -8.91 -5.83 -21.30
C LYS A 75 -9.51 -5.34 -22.61
N VAL A 76 -8.71 -5.10 -23.65
CA VAL A 76 -9.23 -4.80 -24.98
C VAL A 76 -10.00 -5.99 -25.56
N LYS A 77 -9.53 -7.22 -25.35
CA LYS A 77 -10.26 -8.42 -25.74
C LYS A 77 -11.57 -8.57 -24.96
N GLU A 78 -11.57 -8.27 -23.65
CA GLU A 78 -12.79 -8.27 -22.83
C GLU A 78 -13.84 -7.29 -23.37
N VAL A 79 -13.44 -6.07 -23.78
CA VAL A 79 -14.35 -5.11 -24.43
C VAL A 79 -14.97 -5.71 -25.70
N ALA A 80 -14.16 -6.34 -26.55
CA ALA A 80 -14.64 -6.94 -27.81
C ALA A 80 -15.60 -8.12 -27.55
N ILE A 81 -15.31 -8.97 -26.56
CA ILE A 81 -16.17 -10.08 -26.15
C ILE A 81 -17.51 -9.55 -25.62
N LEU A 82 -17.47 -8.56 -24.73
CA LEU A 82 -18.68 -7.95 -24.16
C LEU A 82 -19.55 -7.28 -25.23
N ALA A 83 -18.93 -6.63 -26.23
CA ALA A 83 -19.66 -6.03 -27.34
C ALA A 83 -20.42 -7.10 -28.17
N LYS A 84 -19.80 -8.24 -28.46
CA LYS A 84 -20.46 -9.36 -29.13
C LYS A 84 -21.53 -9.99 -28.25
N ALA A 85 -21.20 -10.29 -27.01
CA ALA A 85 -22.12 -10.91 -26.05
C ALA A 85 -23.39 -10.08 -25.77
N ALA A 86 -23.31 -8.74 -25.91
CA ALA A 86 -24.45 -7.86 -25.68
C ALA A 86 -25.57 -8.04 -26.71
N THR A 87 -25.24 -8.51 -27.93
CA THR A 87 -26.18 -8.75 -29.02
C THR A 87 -26.35 -10.23 -29.38
N ASP A 88 -25.27 -11.00 -29.31
CA ASP A 88 -25.25 -12.44 -29.61
C ASP A 88 -24.35 -13.18 -28.59
N PRO A 89 -24.88 -13.54 -27.42
CA PRO A 89 -24.11 -14.23 -26.38
C PRO A 89 -23.65 -15.65 -26.79
N GLU A 90 -24.35 -16.30 -27.69
CA GLU A 90 -24.00 -17.66 -28.12
C GLU A 90 -22.72 -17.68 -28.95
N SER A 91 -22.42 -16.62 -29.71
CA SER A 91 -21.18 -16.51 -30.51
C SER A 91 -19.90 -16.43 -29.66
N VAL A 92 -20.01 -16.19 -28.37
CA VAL A 92 -18.90 -16.07 -27.40
C VAL A 92 -19.16 -16.88 -26.12
N ARG A 93 -19.95 -17.94 -26.24
CA ARG A 93 -20.39 -18.76 -25.10
C ARG A 93 -19.21 -19.35 -24.33
N ALA A 94 -18.21 -19.86 -25.04
CA ALA A 94 -17.03 -20.45 -24.43
C ALA A 94 -16.26 -19.46 -23.56
N GLU A 95 -16.13 -18.21 -24.02
CA GLU A 95 -15.47 -17.14 -23.28
C GLU A 95 -16.28 -16.72 -22.04
N LEU A 96 -17.60 -16.71 -22.15
CA LEU A 96 -18.47 -16.41 -21.01
C LEU A 96 -18.37 -17.49 -19.92
N ASP A 97 -18.40 -18.75 -20.32
CA ASP A 97 -18.30 -19.89 -19.40
C ASP A 97 -16.90 -19.94 -18.74
N ALA A 98 -15.81 -19.72 -19.49
CA ALA A 98 -14.45 -19.61 -18.96
C ALA A 98 -14.31 -18.46 -17.97
N ASN A 99 -14.92 -17.31 -18.25
CA ASN A 99 -14.94 -16.16 -17.33
C ASN A 99 -15.67 -16.50 -16.04
N ALA A 100 -16.87 -17.10 -16.12
CA ALA A 100 -17.62 -17.52 -14.95
C ALA A 100 -16.86 -18.51 -14.07
N ALA A 101 -16.18 -19.47 -14.70
CA ALA A 101 -15.33 -20.43 -14.00
C ALA A 101 -14.15 -19.76 -13.27
N ALA A 102 -13.47 -18.80 -13.92
CA ALA A 102 -12.38 -18.04 -13.31
C ALA A 102 -12.86 -17.18 -12.11
N MET A 103 -14.03 -16.53 -12.23
CA MET A 103 -14.63 -15.77 -11.13
C MET A 103 -14.95 -16.67 -9.94
N LYS A 104 -15.53 -17.86 -10.21
CA LYS A 104 -15.84 -18.85 -9.16
C LYS A 104 -14.57 -19.38 -8.50
N ALA A 105 -13.58 -19.77 -9.27
CA ALA A 105 -12.30 -20.29 -8.75
C ALA A 105 -11.60 -19.27 -7.83
N ARG A 106 -11.63 -17.99 -8.19
CA ARG A 106 -11.11 -16.92 -7.34
C ARG A 106 -11.91 -16.76 -6.04
N ALA A 107 -13.24 -16.81 -6.11
CA ALA A 107 -14.10 -16.66 -4.96
C ALA A 107 -13.95 -17.82 -3.95
N ASP A 108 -13.74 -19.04 -4.45
CA ASP A 108 -13.61 -20.26 -3.64
C ASP A 108 -12.17 -20.52 -3.16
N SER A 109 -11.20 -19.71 -3.60
CA SER A 109 -9.78 -19.92 -3.30
C SER A 109 -9.48 -19.71 -1.81
N THR A 110 -8.64 -20.59 -1.24
CA THR A 110 -8.11 -20.44 0.12
C THR A 110 -7.20 -19.22 0.27
N ARG A 111 -6.64 -18.69 -0.84
CA ARG A 111 -5.87 -17.43 -0.81
C ARG A 111 -6.76 -16.24 -0.46
N THR A 112 -7.98 -16.20 -1.00
CA THR A 112 -8.95 -15.12 -0.77
C THR A 112 -9.79 -15.34 0.48
N ASN A 113 -9.72 -16.53 1.07
CA ASN A 113 -10.51 -16.95 2.21
C ASN A 113 -9.64 -17.66 3.27
N ASP A 114 -8.65 -16.97 3.84
CA ASP A 114 -7.86 -17.53 4.95
C ASP A 114 -8.66 -17.41 6.27
N PRO A 115 -9.09 -18.54 6.87
CA PRO A 115 -9.88 -18.52 8.10
C PRO A 115 -9.15 -17.84 9.27
N LYS A 116 -7.83 -18.04 9.39
CA LYS A 116 -7.03 -17.46 10.48
C LYS A 116 -6.95 -15.94 10.39
N VAL A 117 -6.80 -15.42 9.17
CA VAL A 117 -6.77 -13.98 8.94
C VAL A 117 -8.14 -13.36 9.23
N LYS A 118 -9.21 -13.99 8.75
CA LYS A 118 -10.59 -13.52 8.98
C LYS A 118 -10.98 -13.56 10.47
N GLU A 119 -10.64 -14.65 11.17
CA GLU A 119 -10.87 -14.76 12.61
C GLU A 119 -10.12 -13.64 13.37
N ARG A 120 -8.84 -13.45 13.07
CA ARG A 120 -8.05 -12.38 13.67
C ARG A 120 -8.63 -11.00 13.41
N GLN A 121 -9.11 -10.76 12.19
CA GLN A 121 -9.74 -9.50 11.81
C GLN A 121 -11.06 -9.27 12.57
N ALA A 122 -11.87 -10.31 12.77
CA ALA A 122 -13.11 -10.23 13.54
C ALA A 122 -12.88 -9.89 15.04
N GLN A 123 -11.68 -10.16 15.57
CA GLN A 123 -11.28 -9.82 16.93
C GLN A 123 -10.87 -8.36 17.11
N VAL A 124 -10.83 -7.55 16.05
CA VAL A 124 -10.47 -6.13 16.13
C VAL A 124 -11.58 -5.35 16.81
N THR A 125 -11.25 -4.73 17.94
CA THR A 125 -12.18 -3.92 18.75
C THR A 125 -11.89 -2.43 18.59
N ASP A 126 -12.84 -1.58 18.95
CA ASP A 126 -12.65 -0.13 18.92
C ASP A 126 -11.52 0.31 19.87
N ALA A 127 -11.34 -0.35 21.00
CA ALA A 127 -10.22 -0.10 21.93
C ALA A 127 -8.84 -0.27 21.27
N MET A 128 -8.70 -1.12 20.26
CA MET A 128 -7.46 -1.32 19.52
C MET A 128 -7.13 -0.12 18.59
N HIS A 129 -8.08 0.77 18.34
CA HIS A 129 -7.87 2.01 17.58
C HIS A 129 -7.31 3.15 18.44
N HIS A 130 -7.20 2.94 19.76
CA HIS A 130 -6.72 3.94 20.69
C HIS A 130 -5.47 3.46 21.44
N ARG A 131 -4.60 4.41 21.80
CA ARG A 131 -3.45 4.12 22.67
C ARG A 131 -3.91 4.04 24.12
N LYS A 132 -3.31 3.12 24.91
CA LYS A 132 -3.66 2.91 26.31
C LYS A 132 -3.39 4.14 27.20
N SER A 133 -2.34 4.90 26.90
CA SER A 133 -1.93 6.07 27.67
C SER A 133 -1.94 7.34 26.85
N GLY A 134 -2.15 8.50 27.49
CA GLY A 134 -2.08 9.81 26.88
C GLY A 134 -0.67 10.19 26.41
N PHE A 135 -0.55 11.26 25.62
CA PHE A 135 0.73 11.71 25.08
C PHE A 135 1.73 12.07 26.19
N ASP A 136 1.32 12.84 27.20
CA ASP A 136 2.21 13.34 28.23
C ASP A 136 2.85 12.20 29.05
N THR A 137 2.05 11.18 29.40
CA THR A 137 2.54 9.98 30.10
C THR A 137 3.60 9.25 29.28
N ARG A 138 3.33 9.01 27.98
CA ARG A 138 4.28 8.33 27.09
C ARG A 138 5.54 9.17 26.87
N TYR A 139 5.38 10.48 26.66
CA TYR A 139 6.51 11.38 26.44
C TYR A 139 7.46 11.41 27.63
N ALA A 140 6.92 11.49 28.86
CA ALA A 140 7.73 11.44 30.08
C ALA A 140 8.53 10.13 30.19
N GLN A 141 7.91 8.98 29.91
CA GLN A 141 8.59 7.68 29.92
C GLN A 141 9.67 7.60 28.85
N GLN A 142 9.38 8.04 27.62
CA GLN A 142 10.32 8.04 26.51
C GLN A 142 11.52 8.95 26.76
N LYS A 143 11.30 10.14 27.32
CA LYS A 143 12.36 11.07 27.68
C LYS A 143 13.33 10.45 28.69
N THR A 144 12.81 9.76 29.69
CA THR A 144 13.65 9.10 30.70
C THR A 144 14.41 7.91 30.09
N HIS A 145 13.76 7.10 29.26
CA HIS A 145 14.36 5.89 28.70
C HIS A 145 15.41 6.18 27.62
N LEU A 146 15.13 7.11 26.71
CA LEU A 146 16.01 7.39 25.57
C LEU A 146 17.07 8.46 25.87
N SER A 147 16.85 9.31 26.86
CA SER A 147 17.76 10.41 27.28
C SER A 147 18.25 11.26 26.09
N LEU A 148 17.37 11.53 25.12
CA LEU A 148 17.69 12.31 23.92
C LEU A 148 17.73 13.82 24.23
N PRO A 149 18.52 14.60 23.47
CA PRO A 149 18.52 16.06 23.57
C PRO A 149 17.17 16.66 23.19
N LEU A 150 16.98 17.96 23.40
CA LEU A 150 15.72 18.67 23.12
C LEU A 150 15.32 18.58 21.63
N PHE A 151 16.31 18.61 20.74
CA PHE A 151 16.14 18.50 19.29
C PHE A 151 17.03 17.36 18.76
N PRO A 152 16.62 16.09 18.93
CA PRO A 152 17.44 14.97 18.50
C PRO A 152 17.51 14.89 16.97
N THR A 153 18.67 14.56 16.46
CA THR A 153 18.96 14.39 15.04
C THR A 153 18.88 12.94 14.63
N THR A 154 18.37 12.69 13.43
CA THR A 154 18.31 11.37 12.80
C THR A 154 18.18 11.52 11.29
N THR A 155 18.39 10.45 10.53
CA THR A 155 18.07 10.40 9.09
C THR A 155 16.66 9.87 8.85
N ILE A 156 16.15 10.00 7.59
CA ILE A 156 14.85 9.46 7.20
C ILE A 156 14.83 7.93 7.31
N GLY A 157 15.89 7.25 6.82
CA GLY A 157 15.97 5.78 6.85
C GLY A 157 16.99 5.24 5.86
N SER A 158 16.64 5.16 4.59
CA SER A 158 17.49 4.56 3.56
C SER A 158 18.71 5.41 3.21
N PHE A 159 19.87 4.74 3.10
CA PHE A 159 21.08 5.27 2.49
C PHE A 159 21.10 5.01 0.98
N PRO A 160 21.99 5.67 0.22
CA PRO A 160 22.06 5.48 -1.23
C PRO A 160 22.28 4.02 -1.62
N GLN A 161 21.50 3.52 -2.56
CA GLN A 161 21.66 2.20 -3.15
C GLN A 161 22.82 2.21 -4.15
N THR A 162 24.02 1.85 -3.70
CA THR A 162 25.23 1.82 -4.51
C THR A 162 25.15 0.77 -5.63
N SER A 163 26.03 0.89 -6.62
CA SER A 163 26.13 -0.13 -7.69
C SER A 163 26.50 -1.50 -7.11
N GLU A 164 27.34 -1.53 -6.06
CA GLU A 164 27.76 -2.76 -5.40
C GLU A 164 26.59 -3.45 -4.70
N ILE A 165 25.77 -2.73 -3.92
CA ILE A 165 24.55 -3.27 -3.30
C ILE A 165 23.65 -3.91 -4.35
N ARG A 166 23.44 -3.25 -5.49
CA ARG A 166 22.62 -3.78 -6.58
C ARG A 166 23.19 -5.04 -7.20
N VAL A 167 24.52 -5.09 -7.40
CA VAL A 167 25.21 -6.26 -7.94
C VAL A 167 25.09 -7.44 -6.99
N GLN A 168 25.36 -7.27 -5.70
CA GLN A 168 25.28 -8.35 -4.72
C GLN A 168 23.85 -8.87 -4.55
N ARG A 169 22.87 -7.98 -4.51
CA ARG A 169 21.45 -8.36 -4.50
C ARG A 169 21.07 -9.18 -5.74
N ASN A 170 21.54 -8.79 -6.92
CA ASN A 170 21.27 -9.51 -8.16
C ASN A 170 21.94 -10.90 -8.16
N LYS A 171 23.19 -11.01 -7.68
CA LYS A 171 23.88 -12.30 -7.51
C LYS A 171 23.11 -13.23 -6.58
N PHE A 172 22.66 -12.71 -5.44
CA PHE A 172 21.82 -13.46 -4.50
C PHE A 172 20.51 -13.93 -5.14
N THR A 173 19.80 -13.03 -5.82
CA THR A 173 18.54 -13.38 -6.52
C THR A 173 18.72 -14.45 -7.60
N LYS A 174 19.91 -14.52 -8.23
CA LYS A 174 20.26 -15.54 -9.22
C LYS A 174 20.81 -16.83 -8.61
N GLY A 175 21.03 -16.87 -7.29
CA GLY A 175 21.67 -18.01 -6.62
C GLY A 175 23.18 -18.12 -6.87
N GLU A 176 23.84 -17.04 -7.31
CA GLU A 176 25.29 -17.01 -7.55
C GLU A 176 26.07 -16.86 -6.24
N ILE A 177 25.45 -16.40 -5.17
CA ILE A 177 25.99 -16.33 -3.80
C ILE A 177 25.00 -16.92 -2.81
N THR A 178 25.50 -17.45 -1.68
CA THR A 178 24.67 -18.01 -0.61
C THR A 178 23.99 -16.90 0.21
N GLU A 179 22.98 -17.27 1.00
CA GLU A 179 22.33 -16.36 1.94
C GLU A 179 23.32 -15.80 2.96
N GLU A 180 24.23 -16.65 3.46
CA GLU A 180 25.28 -16.24 4.42
C GLU A 180 26.22 -15.19 3.82
N GLN A 181 26.66 -15.40 2.58
CA GLN A 181 27.52 -14.43 1.88
C GLN A 181 26.81 -13.10 1.64
N TYR A 182 25.51 -13.15 1.32
CA TYR A 182 24.72 -11.95 1.16
C TYR A 182 24.49 -11.23 2.50
N ASP A 183 24.20 -11.97 3.57
CA ASP A 183 24.04 -11.43 4.92
C ASP A 183 25.33 -10.75 5.42
N ASP A 184 26.49 -11.34 5.19
CA ASP A 184 27.77 -10.74 5.59
C ASP A 184 28.08 -9.47 4.79
N PHE A 185 27.66 -9.41 3.54
CA PHE A 185 27.73 -8.18 2.76
C PHE A 185 26.79 -7.10 3.35
N ILE A 186 25.54 -7.44 3.66
CA ILE A 186 24.56 -6.51 4.25
C ILE A 186 25.07 -5.98 5.61
N LYS A 187 25.66 -6.82 6.45
CA LYS A 187 26.27 -6.37 7.71
C LYS A 187 27.35 -5.31 7.51
N LYS A 188 28.23 -5.48 6.52
CA LYS A 188 29.27 -4.49 6.20
C LYS A 188 28.68 -3.14 5.76
N GLU A 189 27.61 -3.17 4.98
CA GLU A 189 26.89 -1.95 4.57
C GLU A 189 26.22 -1.27 5.79
N ILE A 190 25.67 -2.06 6.71
CA ILE A 190 25.12 -1.54 7.98
C ILE A 190 26.21 -0.91 8.84
N ASP A 191 27.37 -1.57 8.98
CA ASP A 191 28.52 -1.04 9.75
C ASP A 191 28.97 0.30 9.18
N LEU A 192 29.08 0.40 7.85
CA LEU A 192 29.44 1.66 7.18
C LEU A 192 28.38 2.75 7.43
N ALA A 193 27.08 2.40 7.34
CA ALA A 193 26.01 3.36 7.60
C ALA A 193 26.04 3.87 9.05
N ILE A 194 26.35 3.00 10.02
CA ILE A 194 26.47 3.38 11.43
C ILE A 194 27.70 4.25 11.66
N GLN A 195 28.86 3.90 11.08
CA GLN A 195 30.06 4.70 11.16
C GLN A 195 29.85 6.13 10.66
N ILE A 196 29.22 6.29 9.49
CA ILE A 196 28.93 7.62 8.92
C ILE A 196 28.04 8.43 9.87
N GLN A 197 27.04 7.81 10.48
CA GLN A 197 26.12 8.50 11.42
C GLN A 197 26.84 8.87 12.72
N ASP A 198 27.79 8.06 13.19
CA ASP A 198 28.62 8.34 14.36
C ASP A 198 29.55 9.53 14.10
N GLU A 199 30.23 9.56 12.94
CA GLU A 199 31.10 10.66 12.50
C GLU A 199 30.33 11.98 12.35
N LEU A 200 29.07 11.93 11.91
CA LEU A 200 28.18 13.08 11.80
C LEU A 200 27.57 13.52 13.15
N GLY A 201 27.74 12.74 14.20
CA GLY A 201 27.23 13.04 15.53
C GLY A 201 25.72 13.01 15.65
N LEU A 202 25.03 12.12 14.92
CA LEU A 202 23.57 11.97 15.03
C LEU A 202 23.20 11.38 16.39
N ASP A 203 21.94 11.61 16.83
CA ASP A 203 21.44 11.15 18.12
C ASP A 203 20.70 9.81 18.06
N VAL A 204 20.03 9.53 16.94
CA VAL A 204 19.30 8.28 16.70
C VAL A 204 19.72 7.76 15.34
N TYR A 205 20.21 6.53 15.30
CA TYR A 205 20.74 5.92 14.08
C TYR A 205 19.70 5.06 13.38
N VAL A 206 19.93 4.81 12.10
CA VAL A 206 19.22 3.84 11.26
C VAL A 206 20.21 2.84 10.69
N HIS A 207 19.78 1.63 10.36
CA HIS A 207 20.64 0.63 9.74
C HIS A 207 20.98 0.92 8.26
N GLY A 208 20.32 1.91 7.63
CA GLY A 208 20.58 2.36 6.26
C GLY A 208 19.84 1.61 5.16
N GLU A 209 19.16 0.52 5.46
CA GLU A 209 18.29 -0.27 4.55
C GLU A 209 19.00 -0.85 3.31
N PRO A 210 20.24 -1.38 3.41
CA PRO A 210 20.92 -1.91 2.22
C PRO A 210 20.25 -3.15 1.63
N GLU A 211 19.49 -3.91 2.43
CA GLU A 211 18.75 -5.11 2.03
C GLU A 211 17.49 -4.79 1.20
N ARG A 212 17.01 -3.55 1.23
CA ARG A 212 15.75 -3.16 0.60
C ARG A 212 15.95 -2.59 -0.79
N ASN A 213 15.04 -2.90 -1.70
CA ASN A 213 15.02 -2.35 -3.06
C ASN A 213 13.96 -1.25 -3.22
N ASP A 214 12.75 -1.51 -2.75
CA ASP A 214 11.60 -0.61 -2.79
C ASP A 214 10.82 -0.75 -1.48
N MET A 215 10.31 0.35 -0.96
CA MET A 215 9.68 0.37 0.36
C MET A 215 8.36 -0.41 0.45
N VAL A 216 7.70 -0.71 -0.68
CA VAL A 216 6.47 -1.52 -0.69
C VAL A 216 6.77 -2.94 -1.13
N GLN A 217 7.62 -3.13 -2.14
CA GLN A 217 8.01 -4.45 -2.62
C GLN A 217 8.67 -5.27 -1.50
N TYR A 218 9.59 -4.68 -0.75
CA TYR A 218 10.30 -5.35 0.35
C TYR A 218 9.34 -5.98 1.37
N PHE A 219 8.33 -5.22 1.81
CA PHE A 219 7.35 -5.72 2.78
C PHE A 219 6.39 -6.72 2.15
N GLY A 220 5.92 -6.46 0.93
CA GLY A 220 5.04 -7.37 0.22
C GLY A 220 5.66 -8.76 0.00
N GLU A 221 6.98 -8.83 -0.30
CA GLU A 221 7.72 -10.10 -0.46
C GLU A 221 7.79 -10.94 0.83
N ARG A 222 7.59 -10.30 1.99
CA ARG A 222 7.62 -10.94 3.32
C ARG A 222 6.24 -11.16 3.92
N LEU A 223 5.20 -10.78 3.20
CA LEU A 223 3.80 -10.97 3.59
C LEU A 223 3.14 -12.03 2.72
N GLN A 224 2.29 -12.86 3.32
CA GLN A 224 1.37 -13.71 2.56
C GLN A 224 0.26 -12.85 1.95
N GLY A 225 -0.36 -13.34 0.89
CA GLY A 225 -1.42 -12.63 0.17
C GLY A 225 -0.92 -11.74 -0.96
N TYR A 226 0.39 -11.64 -1.18
CA TYR A 226 1.02 -10.89 -2.26
C TYR A 226 1.57 -11.78 -3.36
N VAL A 227 1.58 -11.26 -4.58
CA VAL A 227 2.34 -11.82 -5.71
C VAL A 227 3.06 -10.70 -6.45
N PHE A 228 4.11 -11.07 -7.17
CA PHE A 228 4.99 -10.15 -7.91
C PHE A 228 5.08 -10.59 -9.37
N THR A 229 5.05 -9.61 -10.25
CA THR A 229 5.21 -9.79 -11.68
C THR A 229 6.68 -9.61 -12.09
N THR A 230 7.02 -10.00 -13.31
CA THR A 230 8.36 -9.79 -13.88
C THR A 230 8.40 -8.57 -14.80
N HIS A 231 7.35 -8.37 -15.60
CA HIS A 231 7.32 -7.39 -16.68
C HIS A 231 6.17 -6.36 -16.56
N ALA A 232 5.34 -6.44 -15.51
CA ALA A 232 4.16 -5.60 -15.34
C ALA A 232 4.49 -4.17 -14.90
N TRP A 233 5.37 -3.49 -15.63
CA TRP A 233 5.71 -2.09 -15.42
C TRP A 233 4.58 -1.18 -15.88
N VAL A 234 4.29 -0.16 -15.08
CA VAL A 234 3.31 0.88 -15.37
C VAL A 234 3.91 2.25 -15.16
N GLN A 235 3.38 3.26 -15.84
CA GLN A 235 3.78 4.65 -15.66
C GLN A 235 3.43 5.13 -14.24
N SER A 236 4.38 5.82 -13.63
CA SER A 236 4.23 6.53 -12.37
C SER A 236 4.29 8.04 -12.61
N TYR A 237 5.09 8.77 -11.85
CA TYR A 237 5.24 10.22 -12.00
C TYR A 237 6.28 10.56 -13.08
N GLY A 238 5.92 11.44 -14.00
CA GLY A 238 6.79 11.86 -15.11
C GLY A 238 7.21 10.66 -15.96
N SER A 239 8.52 10.51 -16.19
CA SER A 239 9.11 9.39 -16.94
C SER A 239 9.40 8.14 -16.10
N ARG A 240 9.11 8.17 -14.78
CA ARG A 240 9.34 7.04 -13.89
C ARG A 240 8.31 5.94 -14.11
N CYS A 241 8.78 4.69 -14.16
CA CYS A 241 7.94 3.50 -14.14
C CYS A 241 8.07 2.78 -12.80
N VAL A 242 7.01 2.10 -12.41
CA VAL A 242 6.93 1.26 -11.23
C VAL A 242 6.35 -0.10 -11.60
N ARG A 243 6.67 -1.11 -10.80
CA ARG A 243 6.09 -2.44 -10.88
C ARG A 243 5.42 -2.74 -9.54
N PRO A 244 4.14 -2.33 -9.39
CA PRO A 244 3.45 -2.46 -8.12
C PRO A 244 3.30 -3.92 -7.71
N PRO A 245 3.46 -4.25 -6.42
CA PRO A 245 3.01 -5.52 -5.87
C PRO A 245 1.51 -5.72 -6.08
N ILE A 246 1.06 -6.96 -6.09
CA ILE A 246 -0.35 -7.32 -6.26
C ILE A 246 -0.86 -8.02 -5.02
N ILE A 247 -1.91 -7.51 -4.40
CA ILE A 247 -2.61 -8.17 -3.30
C ILE A 247 -3.64 -9.12 -3.90
N VAL A 248 -3.39 -10.42 -3.83
CA VAL A 248 -4.24 -11.47 -4.40
C VAL A 248 -5.07 -12.21 -3.36
N GLY A 249 -4.73 -12.08 -2.08
CA GLY A 249 -5.35 -12.85 -1.02
C GLY A 249 -5.45 -12.13 0.30
N ASP A 250 -5.93 -12.82 1.32
CA ASP A 250 -5.90 -12.33 2.69
C ASP A 250 -4.46 -12.20 3.18
N ILE A 251 -4.16 -11.12 3.90
CA ILE A 251 -2.79 -10.72 4.22
C ILE A 251 -2.41 -11.17 5.63
N SER A 252 -1.28 -11.85 5.76
CA SER A 252 -0.68 -12.20 7.05
C SER A 252 0.85 -12.09 7.01
N ARG A 253 1.46 -11.99 8.19
CA ARG A 253 2.91 -11.96 8.38
C ARG A 253 3.37 -13.32 8.92
N PRO A 254 4.06 -14.14 8.11
CA PRO A 254 4.50 -15.46 8.55
C PRO A 254 5.73 -15.42 9.47
N ALA A 255 6.57 -14.40 9.35
CA ALA A 255 7.83 -14.26 10.09
C ALA A 255 8.22 -12.79 10.27
N PRO A 256 9.16 -12.46 11.19
CA PRO A 256 9.77 -11.13 11.30
C PRO A 256 10.37 -10.67 9.97
N MET A 257 10.21 -9.37 9.67
CA MET A 257 10.59 -8.81 8.37
C MET A 257 11.86 -7.97 8.44
N THR A 258 12.07 -7.22 9.54
CA THR A 258 13.13 -6.21 9.69
C THR A 258 13.91 -6.37 10.99
N VAL A 259 13.51 -7.31 11.83
CA VAL A 259 14.09 -7.50 13.17
C VAL A 259 15.56 -7.92 13.08
N LYS A 260 15.93 -8.76 12.11
CA LYS A 260 17.30 -9.29 11.94
C LYS A 260 18.31 -8.16 11.76
N GLU A 261 18.10 -7.31 10.79
CA GLU A 261 18.98 -6.20 10.43
C GLU A 261 18.97 -5.12 11.51
N SER A 262 17.79 -4.77 12.05
CA SER A 262 17.67 -3.79 13.13
C SER A 262 18.39 -4.23 14.41
N LYS A 263 18.29 -5.52 14.75
CA LYS A 263 18.98 -6.10 15.92
C LYS A 263 20.49 -6.11 15.73
N TYR A 264 20.96 -6.49 14.53
CA TYR A 264 22.38 -6.44 14.23
C TYR A 264 22.91 -5.00 14.35
N ALA A 265 22.24 -4.04 13.72
CA ALA A 265 22.61 -2.64 13.80
C ALA A 265 22.63 -2.11 15.25
N ALA A 266 21.65 -2.48 16.07
CA ALA A 266 21.62 -2.12 17.48
C ALA A 266 22.81 -2.74 18.28
N SER A 267 23.29 -3.92 17.90
CA SER A 267 24.40 -4.59 18.58
C SER A 267 25.77 -3.91 18.35
N VAL A 268 25.93 -3.20 17.23
CA VAL A 268 27.16 -2.49 16.88
C VAL A 268 27.05 -0.96 17.09
N SER A 269 25.88 -0.46 17.45
CA SER A 269 25.63 0.96 17.69
C SER A 269 25.78 1.35 19.18
N LYS A 270 26.32 2.55 19.44
CA LYS A 270 26.36 3.18 20.78
C LYS A 270 25.14 4.07 21.04
N LYS A 271 24.34 4.33 20.03
CA LYS A 271 23.17 5.22 20.07
C LYS A 271 21.88 4.42 19.85
N PRO A 272 20.72 4.94 20.25
CA PRO A 272 19.44 4.30 19.98
C PRO A 272 19.26 4.01 18.48
N MET A 273 18.84 2.79 18.15
CA MET A 273 18.54 2.38 16.78
C MET A 273 17.06 2.60 16.48
N LYS A 274 16.77 3.14 15.29
CA LYS A 274 15.42 3.36 14.79
C LYS A 274 15.04 2.28 13.78
N GLY A 275 13.99 1.51 14.10
CA GLY A 275 13.33 0.61 13.17
C GLY A 275 12.52 1.38 12.12
N MET A 276 12.54 0.89 10.88
CA MET A 276 11.92 1.53 9.72
C MET A 276 10.89 0.62 9.07
N LEU A 277 9.64 1.05 9.04
CA LEU A 277 8.51 0.31 8.45
C LEU A 277 7.75 1.18 7.47
N THR A 278 7.20 0.56 6.43
CA THR A 278 6.20 1.20 5.58
C THR A 278 4.81 0.92 6.13
N GLY A 279 4.00 1.95 6.28
CA GLY A 279 2.68 1.85 6.87
C GLY A 279 1.64 1.18 5.97
N PRO A 280 0.54 0.69 6.56
CA PRO A 280 -0.44 -0.13 5.87
C PRO A 280 -1.18 0.61 4.75
N VAL A 281 -1.42 1.91 4.88
CA VAL A 281 -2.08 2.71 3.83
C VAL A 281 -1.17 2.85 2.62
N THR A 282 0.13 3.08 2.84
CA THR A 282 1.10 3.19 1.75
C THR A 282 1.31 1.84 1.07
N CYS A 283 1.45 0.74 1.83
CA CYS A 283 1.52 -0.60 1.27
C CYS A 283 0.31 -0.93 0.39
N LEU A 284 -0.90 -0.57 0.84
CA LEU A 284 -2.12 -0.79 0.07
C LEU A 284 -2.18 0.08 -1.19
N ARG A 285 -1.89 1.39 -1.07
CA ARG A 285 -2.07 2.37 -2.15
C ARG A 285 -1.05 2.26 -3.27
N TRP A 286 0.13 1.76 -2.97
CA TRP A 286 1.18 1.56 -3.96
C TRP A 286 1.25 0.11 -4.46
N SER A 287 0.26 -0.70 -4.12
CA SER A 287 -0.01 -2.02 -4.68
C SER A 287 -1.26 -1.98 -5.56
N PHE A 288 -1.45 -3.01 -6.38
CA PHE A 288 -2.76 -3.30 -6.96
C PHE A 288 -3.59 -4.04 -5.91
N PRO A 289 -4.63 -3.40 -5.35
CA PRO A 289 -5.46 -4.03 -4.34
C PRO A 289 -6.44 -5.04 -4.94
N ARG A 290 -6.98 -5.91 -4.12
CA ARG A 290 -8.15 -6.73 -4.46
C ARG A 290 -9.37 -5.84 -4.74
N ASP A 291 -10.21 -6.27 -5.66
CA ASP A 291 -11.48 -5.62 -6.01
C ASP A 291 -12.72 -6.35 -5.48
N ASP A 292 -12.53 -7.54 -4.89
CA ASP A 292 -13.59 -8.38 -4.32
C ASP A 292 -13.89 -8.07 -2.85
N VAL A 293 -12.98 -7.36 -2.15
CA VAL A 293 -13.19 -6.91 -0.76
C VAL A 293 -12.88 -5.42 -0.63
N HIS A 294 -13.55 -4.76 0.32
CA HIS A 294 -13.32 -3.33 0.54
C HIS A 294 -11.88 -3.06 0.98
N GLN A 295 -11.32 -1.93 0.54
CA GLN A 295 -9.93 -1.58 0.84
C GLN A 295 -9.63 -1.40 2.33
N SER A 296 -10.63 -1.02 3.15
CA SER A 296 -10.47 -0.95 4.61
C SER A 296 -10.16 -2.31 5.24
N ILE A 297 -10.72 -3.40 4.70
CA ILE A 297 -10.44 -4.77 5.15
C ILE A 297 -8.98 -5.12 4.89
N GLN A 298 -8.51 -4.89 3.67
CA GLN A 298 -7.12 -5.15 3.29
C GLN A 298 -6.14 -4.30 4.11
N CYS A 299 -6.46 -3.03 4.31
CA CYS A 299 -5.64 -2.14 5.14
C CYS A 299 -5.58 -2.58 6.61
N GLN A 300 -6.69 -3.10 7.15
CA GLN A 300 -6.75 -3.63 8.51
C GLN A 300 -5.92 -4.90 8.66
N GLN A 301 -5.93 -5.80 7.68
CA GLN A 301 -5.06 -6.98 7.65
C GLN A 301 -3.57 -6.58 7.62
N LEU A 302 -3.21 -5.61 6.77
CA LEU A 302 -1.86 -5.01 6.74
C LEU A 302 -1.46 -4.40 8.08
N ALA A 303 -2.37 -3.65 8.71
CA ALA A 303 -2.12 -3.03 10.01
C ALA A 303 -1.87 -4.07 11.12
N LEU A 304 -2.60 -5.19 11.11
CA LEU A 304 -2.38 -6.29 12.04
C LEU A 304 -1.01 -6.97 11.82
N ALA A 305 -0.61 -7.18 10.57
CA ALA A 305 0.68 -7.74 10.22
C ALA A 305 1.85 -6.83 10.65
N LEU A 306 1.74 -5.53 10.39
CA LEU A 306 2.76 -4.55 10.79
C LEU A 306 2.80 -4.33 12.31
N ARG A 307 1.67 -4.46 13.01
CA ARG A 307 1.64 -4.44 14.47
C ARG A 307 2.51 -5.54 15.08
N ASP A 308 2.48 -6.75 14.51
CA ASP A 308 3.32 -7.84 14.98
C ASP A 308 4.81 -7.52 14.79
N GLU A 309 5.18 -6.87 13.68
CA GLU A 309 6.54 -6.41 13.45
C GLU A 309 6.99 -5.38 14.48
N VAL A 310 6.13 -4.41 14.80
CA VAL A 310 6.40 -3.39 15.84
C VAL A 310 6.64 -4.05 17.19
N ILE A 311 5.79 -5.03 17.57
CA ILE A 311 5.92 -5.76 18.82
C ILE A 311 7.24 -6.56 18.87
N ASP A 312 7.61 -7.19 17.76
CA ASP A 312 8.85 -7.98 17.71
C ASP A 312 10.10 -7.08 17.71
N LEU A 313 10.07 -5.93 17.05
CA LEU A 313 11.14 -4.93 17.16
C LEU A 313 11.31 -4.45 18.60
N GLU A 314 10.22 -4.09 19.28
CA GLU A 314 10.25 -3.66 20.68
C GLU A 314 10.82 -4.75 21.59
N LYS A 315 10.38 -6.00 21.46
CA LYS A 315 10.91 -7.16 22.22
C LYS A 315 12.42 -7.38 22.00
N ASN A 316 12.96 -6.95 20.84
CA ASN A 316 14.37 -7.06 20.50
C ASN A 316 15.17 -5.77 20.80
N GLY A 317 14.60 -4.85 21.60
CA GLY A 317 15.30 -3.66 22.09
C GLY A 317 15.30 -2.47 21.15
N ILE A 318 14.46 -2.48 20.10
CA ILE A 318 14.29 -1.35 19.20
C ILE A 318 13.15 -0.47 19.71
N PHE A 319 13.49 0.61 20.42
CA PHE A 319 12.53 1.46 21.11
C PHE A 319 12.09 2.70 20.31
N VAL A 320 12.73 3.00 19.20
CA VAL A 320 12.33 4.03 18.25
C VAL A 320 11.90 3.34 16.97
N ILE A 321 10.65 3.51 16.56
CA ILE A 321 10.12 2.88 15.35
C ILE A 321 9.41 3.95 14.52
N GLN A 322 9.86 4.14 13.29
CA GLN A 322 9.24 5.01 12.31
C GLN A 322 8.36 4.18 11.38
N VAL A 323 7.11 4.61 11.23
CA VAL A 323 6.16 4.02 10.28
C VAL A 323 5.84 5.08 9.23
N ASP A 324 6.32 4.88 8.02
CA ASP A 324 6.19 5.82 6.92
C ASP A 324 4.86 5.67 6.20
N GLU A 325 4.09 6.76 6.14
CA GLU A 325 2.77 6.82 5.49
C GLU A 325 2.66 7.98 4.48
N PRO A 326 3.52 8.03 3.44
CA PRO A 326 3.48 9.12 2.46
C PRO A 326 2.18 9.14 1.66
N ALA A 327 1.55 7.98 1.40
CA ALA A 327 0.31 7.90 0.64
C ALA A 327 -0.92 8.42 1.40
N LEU A 328 -0.87 8.54 2.72
CA LEU A 328 -1.99 9.01 3.54
C LEU A 328 -2.45 10.41 3.14
N ARG A 329 -1.50 11.34 2.95
CA ARG A 329 -1.81 12.72 2.56
C ARG A 329 -2.35 12.84 1.14
N VAL A 330 -1.83 12.05 0.21
CA VAL A 330 -2.29 12.02 -1.18
C VAL A 330 -3.72 11.49 -1.24
N SER A 331 -4.02 10.41 -0.53
CA SER A 331 -5.35 9.79 -0.47
C SER A 331 -6.40 10.75 0.10
N HIS A 332 -6.05 11.54 1.12
CA HIS A 332 -6.96 12.52 1.72
C HIS A 332 -7.34 13.66 0.76
N ARG A 333 -6.43 14.09 -0.12
CA ARG A 333 -6.75 15.13 -1.12
C ARG A 333 -7.70 14.62 -2.21
N LEU A 334 -7.57 13.36 -2.61
CA LEU A 334 -8.41 12.75 -3.65
C LEU A 334 -9.83 12.45 -3.13
N SER A 335 -9.99 12.05 -1.87
CA SER A 335 -11.30 11.79 -1.26
C SER A 335 -12.10 13.07 -1.00
N GLY A 336 -11.44 14.19 -0.73
CA GLY A 336 -12.10 15.49 -0.55
C GLY A 336 -12.75 16.06 -1.81
N GLN A 337 -12.41 15.56 -2.99
CA GLN A 337 -13.04 15.92 -4.28
C GLN A 337 -14.20 15.01 -4.67
N ASN A 338 -14.27 13.80 -4.12
CA ASN A 338 -15.38 12.88 -4.34
C ASN A 338 -16.29 12.85 -3.10
N ARG A 339 -17.52 13.36 -3.26
CA ARG A 339 -18.55 13.55 -2.21
C ARG A 339 -19.17 12.24 -1.67
N ASN A 340 -18.45 11.16 -1.54
CA ASN A 340 -18.89 9.98 -0.81
C ASN A 340 -18.34 10.01 0.61
N ALA A 341 -19.08 10.70 1.51
CA ALA A 341 -18.73 10.87 2.92
C ALA A 341 -18.49 9.55 3.68
N GLU A 342 -19.10 8.44 3.26
CA GLU A 342 -18.91 7.12 3.86
C GLU A 342 -17.54 6.51 3.55
N ALA A 343 -17.02 6.69 2.34
CA ALA A 343 -15.69 6.24 1.99
C ALA A 343 -14.60 7.02 2.75
N ASP A 344 -14.78 8.32 2.96
CA ASP A 344 -13.86 9.18 3.70
C ASP A 344 -13.83 8.84 5.20
N HIS A 345 -14.97 8.51 5.79
CA HIS A 345 -15.06 8.06 7.19
C HIS A 345 -14.37 6.72 7.42
N SER A 346 -14.50 5.76 6.51
CA SER A 346 -13.82 4.47 6.60
C SER A 346 -12.30 4.61 6.45
N TYR A 347 -11.81 5.47 5.56
CA TYR A 347 -10.39 5.78 5.41
C TYR A 347 -9.81 6.52 6.62
N ARG A 348 -10.52 7.47 7.19
CA ARG A 348 -10.10 8.14 8.43
C ARG A 348 -10.01 7.17 9.60
N ARG A 349 -10.98 6.27 9.76
CA ARG A 349 -10.95 5.23 10.79
C ARG A 349 -9.77 4.29 10.57
N VAL A 350 -9.54 3.80 9.34
CA VAL A 350 -8.43 2.89 9.02
C VAL A 350 -7.07 3.57 9.19
N SER A 351 -6.91 4.84 8.79
CA SER A 351 -5.65 5.57 8.97
C SER A 351 -5.37 5.87 10.45
N LEU A 352 -6.39 6.18 11.24
CA LEU A 352 -6.28 6.32 12.69
C LEU A 352 -6.02 4.97 13.35
N SER A 353 -6.66 3.90 12.88
CA SER A 353 -6.45 2.53 13.33
C SER A 353 -5.04 2.02 13.04
N ALA A 354 -4.51 2.29 11.86
CA ALA A 354 -3.14 1.94 11.52
C ALA A 354 -2.13 2.62 12.46
N ARG A 355 -2.38 3.90 12.81
CA ARG A 355 -1.58 4.62 13.81
C ARG A 355 -1.72 4.06 15.23
N ALA A 356 -2.90 3.56 15.60
CA ALA A 356 -3.17 3.02 16.94
C ALA A 356 -2.74 1.55 17.06
N LEU A 357 -2.92 0.74 16.01
CA LEU A 357 -2.51 -0.66 15.97
C LEU A 357 -0.99 -0.83 15.96
N SER A 358 -0.25 0.17 15.48
CA SER A 358 1.21 0.16 15.50
C SER A 358 1.82 0.40 16.89
N VAL A 359 1.05 0.70 17.92
CA VAL A 359 1.58 1.13 19.24
C VAL A 359 0.66 0.66 20.39
N THR A 360 0.35 -0.61 20.50
CA THR A 360 -0.26 -1.15 21.72
C THR A 360 0.74 -2.03 22.46
N PRO A 361 1.12 -1.68 23.69
CA PRO A 361 1.96 -2.52 24.52
C PRO A 361 1.24 -3.80 24.93
N THR A 362 1.94 -4.90 24.90
CA THR A 362 1.56 -6.10 25.62
C THR A 362 1.69 -5.89 27.13
N SER A 363 0.86 -6.54 27.92
CA SER A 363 0.58 -6.34 29.34
C SER A 363 1.71 -6.66 30.34
N SER A 364 2.98 -6.59 29.99
CA SER A 364 4.08 -7.01 30.88
C SER A 364 5.39 -6.22 30.77
N GLY A 365 5.35 -4.95 30.35
CA GLY A 365 6.55 -4.09 30.36
C GLY A 365 6.25 -2.65 29.96
N PRO A 366 7.11 -1.67 30.30
CA PRO A 366 6.92 -0.29 29.86
C PRO A 366 7.08 -0.21 28.37
N SER A 367 5.99 0.00 27.66
CA SER A 367 5.98 0.18 26.21
C SER A 367 6.51 1.57 25.84
N THR A 368 7.62 1.60 25.17
CA THR A 368 8.31 2.80 24.72
C THR A 368 8.29 3.00 23.20
N ALA A 369 7.65 2.11 22.45
CA ALA A 369 7.53 2.28 21.00
C ALA A 369 6.78 3.57 20.65
N SER A 370 7.50 4.58 20.17
CA SER A 370 6.96 5.86 19.71
C SER A 370 7.22 6.08 18.25
N SER A 371 6.16 6.31 17.50
CA SER A 371 6.30 6.94 16.20
C SER A 371 6.62 8.41 16.39
N TRP A 372 7.83 8.84 16.09
CA TRP A 372 8.19 10.25 15.92
C TRP A 372 7.50 10.76 14.64
N LEU A 373 6.28 11.28 14.79
CA LEU A 373 5.74 12.24 13.83
C LEU A 373 5.76 13.60 14.54
N PRO A 374 6.33 14.65 13.92
CA PRO A 374 6.21 15.99 14.47
C PRO A 374 4.71 16.33 14.63
N PRO A 375 4.34 17.19 15.58
CA PRO A 375 2.97 17.66 15.75
C PRO A 375 2.60 18.55 14.57
N VAL A 376 2.21 17.96 13.45
CA VAL A 376 1.70 18.68 12.30
C VAL A 376 0.21 18.84 12.49
N LEU A 377 -0.18 20.06 12.82
CA LEU A 377 -1.50 20.65 12.73
C LEU A 377 -2.51 20.26 13.83
N ARG A 378 -2.42 20.95 14.95
CA ARG A 378 -3.63 21.45 15.60
C ARG A 378 -4.28 22.44 14.62
N THR A 379 -5.33 22.03 13.96
CA THR A 379 -6.26 22.97 13.34
C THR A 379 -6.84 23.83 14.45
N ARG A 380 -6.45 25.10 14.52
CA ARG A 380 -7.21 26.09 15.27
C ARG A 380 -8.65 26.06 14.79
N PRO A 381 -9.65 26.09 15.67
CA PRO A 381 -11.03 26.33 15.24
C PRO A 381 -11.05 27.67 14.51
N ARG A 382 -11.60 27.69 13.31
CA ARG A 382 -11.89 28.93 12.59
C ARG A 382 -12.90 29.70 13.43
N SER A 383 -12.46 30.83 13.96
CA SER A 383 -13.35 31.90 14.39
C SER A 383 -14.10 32.39 13.14
N THR A 384 -15.41 32.37 13.20
CA THR A 384 -16.33 32.98 12.24
C THR A 384 -15.94 34.44 11.99
N PRO A 385 -15.82 34.93 10.74
CA PRO A 385 -15.66 36.35 10.49
C PRO A 385 -17.04 37.01 10.66
N THR A 386 -17.13 37.92 11.60
CA THR A 386 -18.16 38.96 11.65
C THR A 386 -18.06 39.82 10.40
N SER A 387 -19.23 40.09 9.84
CA SER A 387 -19.48 40.98 8.71
C SER A 387 -18.80 42.33 8.82
N ALA A 388 -18.02 42.72 7.79
CA ALA A 388 -17.69 44.12 7.51
C ALA A 388 -17.89 44.39 6.02
N THR A 389 -18.69 45.37 5.75
CA THR A 389 -19.12 46.00 4.51
C THR A 389 -17.98 46.46 3.60
N PRO A 390 -18.18 46.54 2.28
CA PRO A 390 -17.13 46.92 1.34
C PRO A 390 -16.99 48.44 1.20
N SER A 391 -15.79 48.95 1.24
CA SER A 391 -15.47 50.31 0.76
C SER A 391 -14.59 50.20 -0.50
N SER A 392 -15.07 50.83 -1.54
CA SER A 392 -14.45 51.14 -2.81
C SER A 392 -13.07 51.80 -2.71
N ARG A 393 -12.13 51.39 -3.58
CA ARG A 393 -11.24 52.32 -4.35
C ARG A 393 -10.38 51.55 -5.38
N THR A 394 -10.70 51.83 -6.61
CA THR A 394 -9.95 52.15 -7.83
C THR A 394 -8.44 52.01 -7.87
N SER A 395 -8.02 51.37 -8.98
CA SER A 395 -6.98 51.63 -9.99
C SER A 395 -5.50 51.64 -9.55
N SER A 396 -4.68 50.91 -10.21
CA SER A 396 -3.96 51.26 -11.44
C SER A 396 -3.01 50.15 -11.90
N MET A 397 -2.99 49.98 -13.21
CA MET A 397 -1.98 49.37 -14.05
C MET A 397 -0.54 49.73 -13.66
N VAL A 398 0.46 48.90 -13.90
CA VAL A 398 1.53 49.04 -14.88
C VAL A 398 2.54 47.90 -14.77
N ARG A 399 2.75 47.24 -15.97
CA ARG A 399 3.83 46.43 -16.52
C ARG A 399 4.25 45.12 -15.91
#